data_643c90260ee09e7211736cb746eee4cf
#
_entry.id   643c90260ee09e7211736cb746eee4cf
#
_cell.length_a   1.000
_cell.length_b   1.000
_cell.length_c   1.000
_cell.angle_alpha   90.00
_cell.angle_beta   90.00
_cell.angle_gamma   90.00
#
_symmetry.space_group_name_H-M   'P 1'
#
loop_
_entity.id
_entity.type
_entity.pdbx_description
1 polymer ?
#
loop_
_entity_poly.entity_id
_entity_poly.type
_entity_poly.pdbx_seq_one_letter_code
_entity_poly.pdbx_strand_id
1 'polypeptide(L)'
;KGLDISKLGMWKDLFPDTYYMNGYADYRGVNRVEQRMEMITDRLVEEYEVTSSTVRNEYPETISENVSVMNDMLALIYSKWPDIKVNIILLPIYKGILDKREPYYIKWKEQFMGVIENLSNRYPFRFTSYLEDEMTEDKKYYYDKDHLNYLGAYVFTQKLKQMLGEQF
;
A
#
# COMPACT_ATOMS: atom_id res chain seq x y z
N LYS A 1 -12.70 -5.65 22.70
CA LYS A 1 -12.97 -6.88 21.89
C LYS A 1 -12.54 -6.53 20.48
N GLY A 2 -11.39 -7.07 20.03
CA GLY A 2 -10.89 -6.85 18.70
C GLY A 2 -11.87 -7.35 17.63
N LEU A 3 -11.88 -6.68 16.50
CA LEU A 3 -12.64 -7.11 15.32
C LEU A 3 -12.07 -8.46 14.86
N ASP A 4 -12.85 -9.52 14.98
CA ASP A 4 -12.47 -10.82 14.45
C ASP A 4 -12.70 -10.80 12.93
N ILE A 5 -11.67 -10.45 12.20
CA ILE A 5 -11.67 -10.34 10.73
C ILE A 5 -12.02 -11.70 10.08
N SER A 6 -11.81 -12.82 10.79
CA SER A 6 -12.18 -14.15 10.28
C SER A 6 -13.70 -14.33 10.12
N LYS A 7 -14.49 -13.49 10.80
CA LYS A 7 -15.97 -13.51 10.74
C LYS A 7 -16.54 -12.60 9.64
N LEU A 8 -15.72 -11.84 8.94
CA LEU A 8 -16.13 -11.13 7.73
C LEU A 8 -16.16 -12.14 6.57
N GLY A 9 -17.20 -12.98 6.53
CA GLY A 9 -17.44 -13.96 5.45
C GLY A 9 -17.44 -13.37 4.04
N MET A 10 -17.51 -12.05 3.96
CA MET A 10 -17.45 -11.25 2.74
C MET A 10 -16.21 -11.46 1.88
N TRP A 11 -15.05 -11.77 2.47
CA TRP A 11 -13.81 -11.91 1.69
C TRP A 11 -13.80 -13.17 0.84
N LYS A 12 -14.42 -14.26 1.30
CA LYS A 12 -14.55 -15.50 0.52
C LYS A 12 -15.46 -15.32 -0.70
N ASP A 13 -16.49 -14.48 -0.57
CA ASP A 13 -17.44 -14.23 -1.65
C ASP A 13 -16.89 -13.22 -2.67
N LEU A 14 -16.08 -12.25 -2.21
CA LEU A 14 -15.43 -11.27 -3.09
C LEU A 14 -14.18 -11.83 -3.81
N PHE A 15 -13.48 -12.79 -3.18
CA PHE A 15 -12.26 -13.39 -3.73
C PHE A 15 -12.26 -14.92 -3.56
N PRO A 16 -13.18 -15.64 -4.25
CA PRO A 16 -13.36 -17.08 -4.06
C PRO A 16 -12.12 -17.91 -4.37
N ASP A 17 -11.22 -17.39 -5.20
CA ASP A 17 -9.97 -18.04 -5.63
C ASP A 17 -8.75 -17.60 -4.81
N THR A 18 -8.93 -16.89 -3.71
CA THR A 18 -7.83 -16.37 -2.89
C THR A 18 -7.66 -17.22 -1.66
N TYR A 19 -6.49 -17.85 -1.53
CA TYR A 19 -6.10 -18.60 -0.33
C TYR A 19 -5.33 -17.69 0.63
N TYR A 20 -5.80 -17.60 1.87
CA TYR A 20 -5.08 -16.90 2.93
C TYR A 20 -4.29 -17.91 3.76
N MET A 21 -2.98 -17.88 3.63
CA MET A 21 -2.08 -18.57 4.55
C MET A 21 -1.33 -17.56 5.39
N ASN A 22 -1.57 -17.57 6.71
CA ASN A 22 -0.89 -16.72 7.69
C ASN A 22 -0.91 -15.21 7.36
N GLY A 23 -2.02 -14.70 6.82
CA GLY A 23 -2.16 -13.29 6.45
C GLY A 23 -1.66 -12.93 5.06
N TYR A 24 -1.20 -13.90 4.28
CA TYR A 24 -0.83 -13.71 2.88
C TYR A 24 -1.98 -14.14 1.97
N ALA A 25 -2.33 -13.28 1.02
CA ALA A 25 -3.21 -13.65 -0.08
C ALA A 25 -2.37 -14.36 -1.15
N ASP A 26 -2.63 -15.64 -1.38
CA ASP A 26 -2.05 -16.34 -2.51
C ASP A 26 -3.03 -16.39 -3.66
N TYR A 27 -2.62 -15.81 -4.79
CA TYR A 27 -3.46 -15.75 -5.97
C TYR A 27 -3.47 -17.12 -6.69
N ARG A 28 -4.64 -17.78 -6.72
CA ARG A 28 -4.98 -18.90 -7.62
C ARG A 28 -4.08 -20.13 -7.55
N GLY A 29 -3.65 -20.57 -6.40
CA GLY A 29 -2.99 -21.88 -6.25
C GLY A 29 -1.74 -22.09 -7.11
N VAL A 30 -1.23 -21.03 -7.74
CA VAL A 30 0.05 -21.08 -8.45
C VAL A 30 1.15 -21.04 -7.40
N ASN A 31 1.92 -22.09 -7.34
CA ASN A 31 3.08 -22.17 -6.44
C ASN A 31 4.16 -21.16 -6.91
N ARG A 32 3.97 -19.89 -6.56
CA ARG A 32 4.87 -18.78 -6.92
C ARG A 32 5.89 -18.46 -5.84
N VAL A 33 6.07 -19.36 -4.88
CA VAL A 33 7.04 -19.12 -3.79
C VAL A 33 8.44 -18.87 -4.36
N GLU A 34 8.86 -19.63 -5.37
CA GLU A 34 10.14 -19.43 -6.03
C GLU A 34 10.20 -18.07 -6.74
N GLN A 35 9.19 -17.71 -7.53
CA GLN A 35 9.12 -16.41 -8.20
C GLN A 35 9.06 -15.24 -7.21
N ARG A 36 8.44 -15.42 -6.05
CA ARG A 36 8.36 -14.40 -5.00
C ARG A 36 9.67 -14.17 -4.25
N MET A 37 10.66 -15.05 -4.41
CA MET A 37 12.02 -14.86 -3.90
C MET A 37 12.91 -14.07 -4.86
N GLU A 38 12.48 -13.91 -6.10
CA GLU A 38 13.23 -13.15 -7.10
C GLU A 38 13.36 -11.68 -6.69
N MET A 39 14.49 -11.10 -7.06
CA MET A 39 14.74 -9.67 -6.90
C MET A 39 14.50 -8.96 -8.23
N ILE A 40 14.08 -7.70 -8.15
CA ILE A 40 14.07 -6.81 -9.29
C ILE A 40 15.47 -6.77 -9.94
N THR A 41 15.53 -6.96 -11.24
CA THR A 41 16.79 -6.96 -11.98
C THR A 41 17.27 -5.54 -12.29
N ASP A 42 18.58 -5.34 -12.37
CA ASP A 42 19.15 -4.05 -12.78
C ASP A 42 18.64 -3.64 -14.17
N ARG A 43 18.51 -4.60 -15.09
CA ARG A 43 17.92 -4.39 -16.42
C ARG A 43 16.51 -3.81 -16.32
N LEU A 44 15.64 -4.34 -15.47
CA LEU A 44 14.27 -3.83 -15.30
C LEU A 44 14.28 -2.40 -14.77
N VAL A 45 15.20 -2.10 -13.85
CA VAL A 45 15.38 -0.75 -13.31
C VAL A 45 15.93 0.20 -14.39
N GLU A 46 16.92 -0.23 -15.17
CA GLU A 46 17.55 0.57 -16.23
C GLU A 46 16.55 0.87 -17.37
N GLU A 47 15.81 -0.16 -17.82
CA GLU A 47 14.82 -0.06 -18.90
C GLU A 47 13.48 0.59 -18.44
N TYR A 48 13.33 0.87 -17.15
CA TYR A 48 12.10 1.48 -16.66
C TYR A 48 11.98 2.93 -17.15
N GLU A 49 10.94 3.17 -17.92
CA GLU A 49 10.57 4.50 -18.39
C GLU A 49 9.17 4.88 -17.87
N VAL A 50 9.03 6.11 -17.44
CA VAL A 50 7.72 6.69 -17.14
C VAL A 50 7.06 7.07 -18.45
N THR A 51 6.01 6.35 -18.83
CA THR A 51 5.31 6.63 -20.09
C THR A 51 4.59 7.97 -20.03
N SER A 52 4.64 8.72 -21.13
CA SER A 52 4.01 10.04 -21.24
C SER A 52 2.49 10.01 -21.02
N SER A 53 1.83 8.86 -21.22
CA SER A 53 0.40 8.69 -20.94
C SER A 53 0.10 8.71 -19.44
N THR A 54 1.01 8.21 -18.60
CA THR A 54 0.87 8.23 -17.14
C THR A 54 1.01 9.63 -16.56
N VAL A 55 1.69 10.51 -17.29
CA VAL A 55 2.05 11.88 -16.85
C VAL A 55 0.99 12.91 -17.19
N ARG A 56 0.27 12.72 -18.30
CA ARG A 56 -0.63 13.73 -18.86
C ARG A 56 -2.03 13.73 -18.28
N ASN A 57 -2.44 12.64 -17.70
CA ASN A 57 -3.82 12.48 -17.24
C ASN A 57 -3.91 12.83 -15.76
N GLU A 58 -4.49 13.96 -15.45
CA GLU A 58 -4.70 14.41 -14.07
C GLU A 58 -5.88 13.69 -13.39
N TYR A 59 -6.71 13.00 -14.15
CA TYR A 59 -7.89 12.23 -13.68
C TYR A 59 -8.68 12.90 -12.54
N PRO A 60 -9.07 14.19 -12.64
CA PRO A 60 -9.66 14.92 -11.52
C PRO A 60 -10.97 14.31 -11.03
N GLU A 61 -11.78 13.76 -11.96
CA GLU A 61 -13.04 13.09 -11.62
C GLU A 61 -12.79 11.81 -10.83
N THR A 62 -11.86 10.96 -11.28
CA THR A 62 -11.49 9.72 -10.57
C THR A 62 -10.91 10.02 -9.19
N ILE A 63 -10.10 11.07 -9.06
CA ILE A 63 -9.54 11.48 -7.77
C ILE A 63 -10.66 11.97 -6.86
N SER A 64 -11.57 12.79 -7.36
CA SER A 64 -12.72 13.28 -6.59
C SER A 64 -13.60 12.13 -6.11
N GLU A 65 -13.88 11.16 -6.97
CA GLU A 65 -14.64 9.96 -6.63
C GLU A 65 -13.94 9.12 -5.55
N ASN A 66 -12.64 8.83 -5.71
CA ASN A 66 -11.86 8.07 -4.75
C ASN A 66 -11.78 8.78 -3.38
N VAL A 67 -11.64 10.10 -3.37
CA VAL A 67 -11.67 10.90 -2.13
C VAL A 67 -13.03 10.82 -1.46
N SER A 68 -14.12 10.88 -2.23
CA SER A 68 -15.47 10.72 -1.69
C SER A 68 -15.66 9.34 -1.06
N VAL A 69 -15.27 8.27 -1.78
CA VAL A 69 -15.35 6.89 -1.27
C VAL A 69 -14.55 6.73 0.02
N MET A 70 -13.33 7.27 0.06
CA MET A 70 -12.49 7.21 1.26
C MET A 70 -13.11 7.98 2.44
N ASN A 71 -13.68 9.13 2.18
CA ASN A 71 -14.43 9.91 3.18
C ASN A 71 -15.61 9.11 3.74
N ASP A 72 -16.43 8.51 2.88
CA ASP A 72 -17.61 7.75 3.28
C ASP A 72 -17.21 6.49 4.07
N MET A 73 -16.14 5.83 3.67
CA MET A 73 -15.57 4.69 4.39
C MET A 73 -15.12 5.09 5.81
N LEU A 74 -14.37 6.18 5.97
CA LEU A 74 -13.93 6.66 7.27
C LEU A 74 -15.11 7.09 8.13
N ALA A 75 -16.09 7.82 7.54
CA ALA A 75 -17.31 8.21 8.23
C ALA A 75 -18.08 6.99 8.76
N LEU A 76 -18.22 5.94 7.93
CA LEU A 76 -18.90 4.70 8.32
C LEU A 76 -18.14 3.99 9.45
N ILE A 77 -16.81 3.88 9.35
CA ILE A 77 -15.97 3.22 10.36
C ILE A 77 -16.15 3.93 11.71
N TYR A 78 -15.95 5.24 11.77
CA TYR A 78 -16.02 5.99 13.03
C TYR A 78 -17.44 6.14 13.57
N SER A 79 -18.46 6.09 12.71
CA SER A 79 -19.86 6.07 13.17
C SER A 79 -20.21 4.78 13.93
N LYS A 80 -19.60 3.66 13.53
CA LYS A 80 -19.85 2.34 14.15
C LYS A 80 -18.89 2.04 15.29
N TRP A 81 -17.66 2.50 15.19
CA TRP A 81 -16.58 2.21 16.12
C TRP A 81 -15.77 3.49 16.41
N PRO A 82 -16.29 4.40 17.23
CA PRO A 82 -15.67 5.73 17.43
C PRO A 82 -14.25 5.66 18.03
N ASP A 83 -13.95 4.61 18.78
CA ASP A 83 -12.65 4.43 19.47
C ASP A 83 -11.66 3.56 18.65
N ILE A 84 -12.03 3.16 17.42
CA ILE A 84 -11.13 2.34 16.60
C ILE A 84 -9.91 3.13 16.15
N LYS A 85 -8.74 2.50 16.20
CA LYS A 85 -7.50 3.08 15.67
C LYS A 85 -7.34 2.70 14.21
N VAL A 86 -7.47 3.67 13.32
CA VAL A 86 -7.24 3.49 11.88
C VAL A 86 -5.83 3.94 11.54
N ASN A 87 -5.11 3.09 10.79
CA ASN A 87 -3.80 3.41 10.25
C ASN A 87 -3.87 3.38 8.73
N ILE A 88 -3.50 4.46 8.08
CA ILE A 88 -3.35 4.56 6.62
C ILE A 88 -1.85 4.50 6.34
N ILE A 89 -1.45 3.57 5.47
CA ILE A 89 -0.05 3.27 5.24
C ILE A 89 0.26 3.42 3.76
N LEU A 90 1.28 4.22 3.45
CA LEU A 90 1.86 4.30 2.12
C LEU A 90 3.04 3.33 2.06
N LEU A 91 2.92 2.33 1.17
CA LEU A 91 3.88 1.24 1.06
C LEU A 91 5.24 1.71 0.53
N PRO A 92 6.35 1.04 0.89
CA PRO A 92 7.66 1.35 0.36
C PRO A 92 7.77 0.99 -1.12
N ILE A 93 8.46 1.81 -1.89
CA ILE A 93 8.80 1.59 -3.29
C ILE A 93 10.32 1.59 -3.40
N TYR A 94 10.89 0.71 -4.23
CA TYR A 94 12.33 0.71 -4.47
C TYR A 94 12.81 2.06 -4.97
N LYS A 95 13.80 2.64 -4.32
CA LYS A 95 14.30 4.00 -4.62
C LYS A 95 14.80 4.14 -6.05
N GLY A 96 15.46 3.14 -6.60
CA GLY A 96 15.91 3.17 -7.99
C GLY A 96 14.77 3.35 -9.01
N ILE A 97 13.54 2.94 -8.66
CA ILE A 97 12.33 3.21 -9.44
C ILE A 97 11.71 4.56 -9.06
N LEU A 98 11.68 4.88 -7.77
CA LEU A 98 11.11 6.13 -7.27
C LEU A 98 11.85 7.35 -7.85
N ASP A 99 13.18 7.34 -7.89
CA ASP A 99 14.01 8.41 -8.45
C ASP A 99 13.69 8.65 -9.93
N LYS A 100 13.41 7.59 -10.70
CA LYS A 100 12.99 7.71 -12.11
C LYS A 100 11.57 8.28 -12.25
N ARG A 101 10.72 8.11 -11.25
CA ARG A 101 9.37 8.67 -11.20
C ARG A 101 9.36 10.11 -10.70
N GLU A 102 10.43 10.58 -10.06
CA GLU A 102 10.46 11.81 -9.28
C GLU A 102 9.92 13.04 -10.02
N PRO A 103 10.29 13.35 -11.28
CA PRO A 103 9.77 14.53 -11.98
C PRO A 103 8.24 14.56 -12.11
N TYR A 104 7.60 13.41 -12.04
CA TYR A 104 6.16 13.23 -12.19
C TYR A 104 5.47 12.92 -10.87
N TYR A 105 6.22 12.34 -9.95
CA TYR A 105 5.77 11.88 -8.67
C TYR A 105 5.54 13.03 -7.67
N ILE A 106 6.31 14.11 -7.75
CA ILE A 106 6.20 15.26 -6.83
C ILE A 106 4.77 15.82 -6.84
N LYS A 107 4.21 16.07 -8.02
CA LYS A 107 2.84 16.61 -8.14
C LYS A 107 1.79 15.67 -7.55
N TRP A 108 1.92 14.36 -7.77
CA TRP A 108 1.00 13.37 -7.22
C TRP A 108 1.18 13.18 -5.72
N LYS A 109 2.42 13.23 -5.22
CA LYS A 109 2.71 13.21 -3.79
C LYS A 109 2.05 14.39 -3.09
N GLU A 110 2.21 15.60 -3.61
CA GLU A 110 1.59 16.81 -3.07
C GLU A 110 0.07 16.71 -3.06
N GLN A 111 -0.53 16.27 -4.17
CA GLN A 111 -1.97 16.09 -4.28
C GLN A 111 -2.48 15.04 -3.30
N PHE A 112 -1.81 13.88 -3.21
CA PHE A 112 -2.15 12.82 -2.26
C PHE A 112 -2.01 13.30 -0.81
N MET A 113 -0.91 13.99 -0.47
CA MET A 113 -0.70 14.53 0.88
C MET A 113 -1.76 15.57 1.24
N GLY A 114 -2.18 16.41 0.30
CA GLY A 114 -3.28 17.35 0.52
C GLY A 114 -4.62 16.64 0.81
N VAL A 115 -4.88 15.50 0.17
CA VAL A 115 -6.06 14.66 0.48
C VAL A 115 -5.94 14.07 1.89
N ILE A 116 -4.79 13.52 2.25
CA ILE A 116 -4.54 12.95 3.59
C ILE A 116 -4.72 14.02 4.67
N GLU A 117 -4.17 15.21 4.48
CA GLU A 117 -4.31 16.33 5.40
C GLU A 117 -5.78 16.73 5.58
N ASN A 118 -6.51 16.90 4.48
CA ASN A 118 -7.94 17.23 4.53
C ASN A 118 -8.77 16.17 5.29
N LEU A 119 -8.46 14.89 5.10
CA LEU A 119 -9.15 13.80 5.80
C LEU A 119 -8.74 13.74 7.28
N SER A 120 -7.47 13.98 7.61
CA SER A 120 -6.97 13.97 9.00
C SER A 120 -7.58 15.08 9.86
N ASN A 121 -7.98 16.20 9.25
CA ASN A 121 -8.72 17.27 9.92
C ASN A 121 -10.15 16.86 10.32
N ARG A 122 -10.67 15.77 9.77
CA ARG A 122 -12.04 15.28 10.01
C ARG A 122 -12.09 13.97 10.77
N TYR A 123 -11.08 13.13 10.61
CA TYR A 123 -11.04 11.77 11.16
C TYR A 123 -9.72 11.50 11.87
N PRO A 124 -9.74 10.91 13.08
CA PRO A 124 -8.54 10.69 13.90
C PRO A 124 -7.77 9.42 13.49
N PHE A 125 -7.36 9.31 12.21
CA PHE A 125 -6.48 8.23 11.76
C PHE A 125 -5.00 8.62 11.87
N ARG A 126 -4.13 7.63 11.93
CA ARG A 126 -2.69 7.80 11.77
C ARG A 126 -2.30 7.53 10.33
N PHE A 127 -1.51 8.43 9.74
CA PHE A 127 -0.86 8.21 8.45
C PHE A 127 0.63 7.94 8.64
N THR A 128 1.14 6.92 7.95
CA THR A 128 2.57 6.57 7.94
C THR A 128 3.03 6.29 6.52
N SER A 129 4.04 7.02 6.07
CA SER A 129 4.70 6.78 4.77
C SER A 129 5.98 5.98 4.99
N TYR A 130 6.18 4.93 4.19
CA TYR A 130 7.39 4.14 4.14
C TYR A 130 8.22 4.39 2.88
N LEU A 131 7.96 5.49 2.16
CA LEU A 131 8.72 5.83 0.95
C LEU A 131 10.17 6.27 1.24
N GLU A 132 10.45 6.67 2.47
CA GLU A 132 11.78 7.09 2.93
C GLU A 132 12.36 6.08 3.95
N ASP A 133 11.75 4.88 4.06
CA ASP A 133 12.25 3.83 4.92
C ASP A 133 13.54 3.22 4.33
N GLU A 134 14.48 2.82 5.20
CA GLU A 134 15.77 2.23 4.79
C GLU A 134 15.63 1.04 3.84
N MET A 135 14.51 0.29 3.92
CA MET A 135 14.29 -0.83 3.02
C MET A 135 14.12 -0.40 1.56
N THR A 136 13.79 0.87 1.29
CA THR A 136 13.64 1.38 -0.07
C THR A 136 14.98 1.45 -0.81
N GLU A 137 16.09 1.51 -0.11
CA GLU A 137 17.44 1.58 -0.66
C GLU A 137 17.96 0.22 -1.19
N ASP A 138 17.35 -0.90 -0.78
CA ASP A 138 17.89 -2.22 -1.08
C ASP A 138 16.94 -3.04 -1.97
N LYS A 139 17.34 -3.24 -3.23
CA LYS A 139 16.57 -3.99 -4.22
C LYS A 139 16.23 -5.42 -3.84
N LYS A 140 16.95 -6.02 -2.86
CA LYS A 140 16.68 -7.39 -2.40
C LYS A 140 15.27 -7.59 -1.85
N TYR A 141 14.58 -6.51 -1.48
CA TYR A 141 13.23 -6.55 -0.94
C TYR A 141 12.12 -6.47 -2.00
N TYR A 142 12.48 -6.27 -3.26
CA TYR A 142 11.51 -5.99 -4.32
C TYR A 142 11.52 -7.05 -5.39
N TYR A 143 10.34 -7.44 -5.82
CA TYR A 143 10.14 -8.37 -6.94
C TYR A 143 10.14 -7.63 -8.29
N ASP A 144 9.43 -6.52 -8.33
CA ASP A 144 9.33 -5.64 -9.49
C ASP A 144 9.25 -4.16 -9.06
N LYS A 145 8.86 -3.31 -10.01
CA LYS A 145 8.78 -1.86 -9.81
C LYS A 145 7.72 -1.41 -8.76
N ASP A 146 6.75 -2.25 -8.43
CA ASP A 146 5.61 -1.89 -7.58
C ASP A 146 5.39 -2.87 -6.41
N HIS A 147 6.06 -4.03 -6.41
CA HIS A 147 5.77 -5.09 -5.45
C HIS A 147 7.00 -5.51 -4.64
N LEU A 148 6.79 -5.70 -3.35
CA LEU A 148 7.75 -6.39 -2.49
C LEU A 148 7.81 -7.87 -2.88
N ASN A 149 9.01 -8.46 -2.83
CA ASN A 149 9.16 -9.91 -2.87
C ASN A 149 8.84 -10.52 -1.49
N TYR A 150 9.00 -11.83 -1.35
CA TYR A 150 8.72 -12.52 -0.09
C TYR A 150 9.52 -11.96 1.10
N LEU A 151 10.83 -11.72 0.90
CA LEU A 151 11.68 -11.16 1.94
C LEU A 151 11.25 -9.74 2.33
N GLY A 152 10.96 -8.89 1.33
CA GLY A 152 10.48 -7.54 1.55
C GLY A 152 9.14 -7.52 2.29
N ALA A 153 8.20 -8.37 1.88
CA ALA A 153 6.92 -8.49 2.56
C ALA A 153 7.07 -8.97 4.01
N TYR A 154 7.97 -9.93 4.27
CA TYR A 154 8.25 -10.38 5.63
C TYR A 154 8.82 -9.26 6.49
N VAL A 155 9.89 -8.59 6.02
CA VAL A 155 10.54 -7.49 6.77
C VAL A 155 9.55 -6.35 7.02
N PHE A 156 8.79 -5.97 6.00
CA PHE A 156 7.78 -4.93 6.14
C PHE A 156 6.68 -5.30 7.14
N THR A 157 6.23 -6.54 7.13
CA THR A 157 5.25 -7.04 8.11
C THR A 157 5.77 -6.96 9.55
N GLN A 158 7.07 -7.24 9.78
CA GLN A 158 7.67 -7.07 11.11
C GLN A 158 7.71 -5.59 11.54
N LYS A 159 8.05 -4.68 10.63
CA LYS A 159 8.00 -3.23 10.89
C LYS A 159 6.57 -2.78 11.24
N LEU A 160 5.57 -3.24 10.50
CA LEU A 160 4.16 -2.94 10.80
C LEU A 160 3.73 -3.50 12.16
N LYS A 161 4.12 -4.74 12.47
CA LYS A 161 3.81 -5.36 13.75
C LYS A 161 4.42 -4.58 14.92
N GLN A 162 5.65 -4.12 14.78
CA GLN A 162 6.30 -3.28 15.77
C GLN A 162 5.57 -1.95 15.94
N MET A 163 5.28 -1.24 14.83
CA MET A 163 4.55 0.02 14.85
C MET A 163 3.17 -0.11 15.51
N LEU A 164 2.45 -1.21 15.23
CA LEU A 164 1.14 -1.47 15.83
C LEU A 164 1.25 -1.90 17.29
N GLY A 165 2.29 -2.67 17.65
CA GLY A 165 2.56 -3.11 19.03
C GLY A 165 2.90 -1.96 19.98
N GLU A 166 3.51 -0.90 19.49
CA GLU A 166 3.78 0.32 20.26
C GLU A 166 2.52 1.15 20.57
N GLN A 167 1.38 0.80 19.96
CA GLN A 167 0.11 1.52 20.14
C GLN A 167 -0.85 0.82 21.12
N PHE A 168 -0.48 -0.35 21.62
CA PHE A 168 -1.23 -1.15 22.57
C PHE A 168 -0.41 -1.37 23.84
#